data_a37f959aa446e126424b39ac05342571
#
_entry.id   a37f959aa446e126424b39ac05342571
#
_cell.length_a   1.000
_cell.length_b   1.000
_cell.length_c   1.000
_cell.angle_alpha   90.00
_cell.angle_beta   90.00
_cell.angle_gamma   90.00
#
_symmetry.space_group_name_H-M   'P 1'
#
loop_
_entity.id
_entity.type
_entity.pdbx_description
1 polymer ?
#
loop_
_entity_poly.entity_id
_entity_poly.type
_entity_poly.pdbx_seq_one_letter_code
_entity_poly.pdbx_strand_id
1 'polypeptide(L)'
;MIYTLDSYNPEKEGRLPVFIWAYPREYTSKKVASQVRNSPYRFTRINYGSPIFWALRGYAVMASTEMPIVGFDGDQPNDSFRDQLVMNAKSAIDKIVDMGVGDRDRVGVGGHSYGAFMTANLLAHSDLF
;
A
#
# COMPACT_ATOMS: atom_id res chain seq x y z
N MET A 1 -1.92 -7.65 -0.42
CA MET A 1 -3.04 -8.46 0.12
C MET A 1 -4.12 -7.50 0.60
N ILE A 2 -5.40 -7.76 0.27
CA ILE A 2 -6.53 -6.90 0.63
C ILE A 2 -7.40 -7.68 1.62
N TYR A 3 -7.80 -7.02 2.69
CA TYR A 3 -8.69 -7.57 3.73
C TYR A 3 -9.95 -6.71 3.82
N THR A 4 -11.10 -7.37 3.85
CA THR A 4 -12.41 -6.80 4.11
C THR A 4 -13.13 -7.67 5.16
N LEU A 5 -14.30 -7.27 5.61
CA LEU A 5 -15.18 -8.18 6.35
C LEU A 5 -15.60 -9.34 5.43
N ASP A 6 -15.73 -10.53 6.00
CA ASP A 6 -16.19 -11.72 5.27
C ASP A 6 -17.62 -11.55 4.72
N SER A 7 -18.44 -10.78 5.44
CA SER A 7 -19.82 -10.44 5.05
C SER A 7 -19.91 -9.37 3.96
N TYR A 8 -18.80 -8.70 3.62
CA TYR A 8 -18.82 -7.60 2.65
C TYR A 8 -19.23 -8.05 1.25
N ASN A 9 -20.22 -7.36 0.71
CA ASN A 9 -20.69 -7.57 -0.65
C ASN A 9 -20.69 -6.22 -1.41
N PRO A 10 -19.80 -6.03 -2.39
CA PRO A 10 -19.67 -4.76 -3.11
C PRO A 10 -20.93 -4.36 -3.89
N GLU A 11 -21.73 -5.31 -4.34
CA GLU A 11 -22.97 -5.02 -5.07
C GLU A 11 -24.07 -4.43 -4.16
N LYS A 12 -24.01 -4.75 -2.85
CA LYS A 12 -25.02 -4.30 -1.87
C LYS A 12 -24.55 -3.10 -1.06
N GLU A 13 -23.28 -3.09 -0.69
CA GLU A 13 -22.71 -2.12 0.26
C GLU A 13 -21.94 -1.01 -0.44
N GLY A 14 -21.66 -1.16 -1.74
CA GLY A 14 -20.86 -0.22 -2.51
C GLY A 14 -19.38 -0.25 -2.14
N ARG A 15 -18.66 0.81 -2.48
CA ARG A 15 -17.21 0.93 -2.27
C ARG A 15 -16.88 1.30 -0.83
N LEU A 16 -15.83 0.70 -0.29
CA LEU A 16 -15.35 0.93 1.07
C LEU A 16 -14.28 2.02 1.12
N PRO A 17 -14.18 2.74 2.24
CA PRO A 17 -12.97 3.52 2.51
C PRO A 17 -11.76 2.58 2.56
N VAL A 18 -10.62 3.06 2.05
CA VAL A 18 -9.41 2.27 1.91
C VAL A 18 -8.39 2.69 2.96
N PHE A 19 -7.72 1.73 3.56
CA PHE A 19 -6.54 1.97 4.39
C PHE A 19 -5.34 1.22 3.83
N ILE A 20 -4.36 1.97 3.33
CA ILE A 20 -3.12 1.42 2.79
C ILE A 20 -2.06 1.40 3.90
N TRP A 21 -1.58 0.21 4.26
CA TRP A 21 -0.45 0.05 5.15
C TRP A 21 0.75 -0.44 4.37
N ALA A 22 1.77 0.40 4.27
CA ALA A 22 2.86 0.18 3.35
C ALA A 22 4.23 0.43 3.99
N TYR A 23 5.25 -0.08 3.30
CA TYR A 23 6.65 0.11 3.65
C TYR A 23 7.48 0.24 2.38
N PRO A 24 8.21 1.34 2.17
CA PRO A 24 9.07 1.49 1.01
C PRO A 24 10.30 0.59 1.11
N ARG A 25 10.74 0.10 -0.03
CA ARG A 25 11.98 -0.69 -0.14
C ARG A 25 12.79 -0.19 -1.30
N GLU A 26 14.05 0.07 -1.05
CA GLU A 26 15.01 0.54 -2.03
C GLU A 26 15.71 -0.65 -2.70
N TYR A 27 15.87 -0.53 -4.01
CA TYR A 27 16.49 -1.54 -4.84
C TYR A 27 17.46 -0.87 -5.82
N THR A 28 18.63 -1.44 -5.99
CA THR A 28 19.65 -0.94 -6.92
C THR A 28 19.32 -1.17 -8.39
N SER A 29 18.38 -2.06 -8.69
CA SER A 29 17.94 -2.34 -10.05
C SER A 29 16.56 -2.99 -10.12
N LYS A 30 15.90 -2.88 -11.29
CA LYS A 30 14.62 -3.55 -11.57
C LYS A 30 14.70 -5.06 -11.40
N LYS A 31 15.82 -5.69 -11.76
CA LYS A 31 16.04 -7.13 -11.63
C LYS A 31 15.98 -7.57 -10.15
N VAL A 32 16.54 -6.77 -9.25
CA VAL A 32 16.50 -7.05 -7.81
C VAL A 32 15.09 -6.80 -7.25
N ALA A 33 14.43 -5.73 -7.67
CA ALA A 33 13.07 -5.40 -7.24
C ALA A 33 12.03 -6.45 -7.66
N SER A 34 12.22 -7.08 -8.82
CA SER A 34 11.28 -8.09 -9.36
C SER A 34 11.39 -9.48 -8.70
N GLN A 35 12.36 -9.69 -7.81
CA GLN A 35 12.53 -10.99 -7.16
C GLN A 35 11.43 -11.26 -6.14
N VAL A 36 10.74 -12.38 -6.28
CA VAL A 36 9.78 -12.86 -5.29
C VAL A 36 10.52 -13.35 -4.05
N ARG A 37 10.29 -12.68 -2.91
CA ARG A 37 10.99 -12.96 -1.64
C ARG A 37 10.11 -13.63 -0.59
N ASN A 38 8.80 -13.67 -0.81
CA ASN A 38 7.85 -14.16 0.17
C ASN A 38 7.22 -15.48 -0.29
N SER A 39 7.09 -16.41 0.66
CA SER A 39 6.37 -17.65 0.42
C SER A 39 4.85 -17.43 0.48
N PRO A 40 4.04 -17.94 -0.47
CA PRO A 40 2.58 -17.92 -0.38
C PRO A 40 2.03 -18.82 0.74
N TYR A 41 2.85 -19.72 1.29
CA TYR A 41 2.47 -20.66 2.35
C TYR A 41 2.80 -20.15 3.75
N ARG A 42 3.00 -18.86 3.91
CA ARG A 42 3.35 -18.26 5.18
C ARG A 42 2.10 -17.91 5.99
N PHE A 43 2.05 -18.37 7.25
CA PHE A 43 1.00 -17.94 8.17
C PHE A 43 1.10 -16.45 8.47
N THR A 44 -0.02 -15.75 8.34
CA THR A 44 -0.15 -14.37 8.78
C THR A 44 -0.37 -14.36 10.29
N ARG A 45 0.59 -13.78 11.04
CA ARG A 45 0.41 -13.53 12.47
C ARG A 45 -0.22 -12.16 12.65
N ILE A 46 -1.40 -12.15 13.24
CA ILE A 46 -2.08 -10.92 13.64
C ILE A 46 -1.62 -10.57 15.06
N ASN A 47 -1.14 -9.35 15.25
CA ASN A 47 -0.78 -8.80 16.56
C ASN A 47 -1.59 -7.52 16.81
N TYR A 48 -1.46 -6.95 18.03
CA TYR A 48 -2.21 -5.75 18.42
C TYR A 48 -1.98 -4.52 17.53
N GLY A 49 -0.85 -4.43 16.86
CA GLY A 49 -0.52 -3.34 15.91
C GLY A 49 -0.87 -3.66 14.47
N SER A 50 -1.57 -4.77 14.19
CA SER A 50 -1.91 -5.14 12.82
C SER A 50 -2.93 -4.18 12.21
N PRO A 51 -2.68 -3.65 11.00
CA PRO A 51 -3.64 -2.79 10.30
C PRO A 51 -4.92 -3.54 9.92
N ILE A 52 -4.92 -4.87 9.91
CA ILE A 52 -6.07 -5.70 9.53
C ILE A 52 -7.30 -5.40 10.39
N PHE A 53 -7.12 -4.97 11.65
CA PHE A 53 -8.23 -4.61 12.52
C PHE A 53 -9.11 -3.47 12.00
N TRP A 54 -8.62 -2.64 11.08
CA TRP A 54 -9.43 -1.63 10.42
C TRP A 54 -10.53 -2.22 9.53
N ALA A 55 -10.37 -3.47 9.09
CA ALA A 55 -11.45 -4.18 8.37
C ALA A 55 -12.71 -4.33 9.24
N LEU A 56 -12.55 -4.51 10.56
CA LEU A 56 -13.67 -4.57 11.51
C LEU A 56 -14.40 -3.23 11.67
N ARG A 57 -13.81 -2.15 11.15
CA ARG A 57 -14.40 -0.80 11.12
C ARG A 57 -14.94 -0.43 9.74
N GLY A 58 -15.06 -1.40 8.84
CA GLY A 58 -15.62 -1.21 7.50
C GLY A 58 -14.64 -0.65 6.48
N TYR A 59 -13.33 -0.78 6.70
CA TYR A 59 -12.31 -0.42 5.71
C TYR A 59 -11.91 -1.62 4.86
N ALA A 60 -11.62 -1.35 3.58
CA ALA A 60 -10.80 -2.24 2.79
C ALA A 60 -9.32 -1.99 3.12
N VAL A 61 -8.64 -2.96 3.72
CA VAL A 61 -7.27 -2.80 4.20
C VAL A 61 -6.29 -3.42 3.22
N MET A 62 -5.42 -2.62 2.63
CA MET A 62 -4.29 -3.06 1.81
C MET A 62 -3.07 -3.26 2.72
N ALA A 63 -2.98 -4.41 3.38
CA ALA A 63 -1.86 -4.72 4.25
C ALA A 63 -0.63 -5.17 3.46
N SER A 64 0.55 -4.77 3.93
CA SER A 64 1.84 -5.11 3.31
C SER A 64 1.94 -4.68 1.85
N THR A 65 1.43 -3.50 1.52
CA THR A 65 1.59 -2.92 0.19
C THR A 65 3.06 -2.56 -0.02
N GLU A 66 3.66 -3.12 -1.04
CA GLU A 66 5.04 -2.82 -1.40
C GLU A 66 5.12 -1.48 -2.14
N MET A 67 6.10 -0.67 -1.77
CA MET A 67 6.43 0.61 -2.39
C MET A 67 7.89 0.55 -2.87
N PRO A 68 8.16 -0.11 -4.01
CA PRO A 68 9.53 -0.24 -4.51
C PRO A 68 10.08 1.09 -4.99
N ILE A 69 11.26 1.43 -4.52
CA ILE A 69 12.06 2.57 -4.97
C ILE A 69 13.29 2.00 -5.68
N VAL A 70 13.43 2.24 -6.96
CA VAL A 70 14.41 1.56 -7.81
C VAL A 70 15.40 2.56 -8.37
N GLY A 71 16.69 2.30 -8.21
CA GLY A 71 17.75 3.03 -8.89
C GLY A 71 17.80 2.67 -10.38
N PHE A 72 18.14 3.64 -11.22
CA PHE A 72 18.27 3.49 -12.66
C PHE A 72 19.67 3.92 -13.11
N ASP A 73 20.28 3.15 -13.99
CA ASP A 73 21.51 3.51 -14.74
C ASP A 73 22.66 4.08 -13.88
N GLY A 74 22.79 3.56 -12.64
CA GLY A 74 23.81 4.00 -11.71
C GLY A 74 23.36 5.05 -10.70
N ASP A 75 22.17 5.61 -10.86
CA ASP A 75 21.59 6.53 -9.89
C ASP A 75 21.20 5.80 -8.59
N GLN A 76 21.25 6.51 -7.49
CA GLN A 76 20.79 5.99 -6.22
C GLN A 76 19.25 5.96 -6.18
N PRO A 77 18.62 4.95 -5.56
CA PRO A 77 17.18 4.89 -5.44
C PRO A 77 16.58 6.17 -4.84
N ASN A 78 17.28 6.80 -3.91
CA ASN A 78 16.83 8.00 -3.20
C ASN A 78 16.75 9.26 -4.08
N ASP A 79 17.41 9.31 -5.22
CA ASP A 79 17.39 10.47 -6.11
C ASP A 79 16.00 10.74 -6.69
N SER A 80 15.19 9.69 -6.83
CA SER A 80 13.81 9.77 -7.32
C SER A 80 12.77 9.22 -6.33
N PHE A 81 13.11 9.19 -5.03
CA PHE A 81 12.28 8.59 -3.97
C PHE A 81 10.84 9.09 -3.97
N ARG A 82 10.63 10.41 -3.95
CA ARG A 82 9.30 11.03 -3.85
C ARG A 82 8.43 10.71 -5.08
N ASP A 83 8.98 10.85 -6.26
CA ASP A 83 8.24 10.63 -7.50
C ASP A 83 7.82 9.16 -7.63
N GLN A 84 8.73 8.23 -7.37
CA GLN A 84 8.41 6.80 -7.36
C GLN A 84 7.40 6.44 -6.27
N LEU A 85 7.51 7.06 -5.09
CA LEU A 85 6.59 6.82 -4.00
C LEU A 85 5.15 7.22 -4.36
N VAL A 86 4.98 8.42 -4.92
CA VAL A 86 3.66 8.92 -5.39
C VAL A 86 3.10 8.03 -6.50
N MET A 87 3.93 7.62 -7.47
CA MET A 87 3.53 6.69 -8.53
C MET A 87 3.08 5.34 -7.99
N ASN A 88 3.79 4.78 -7.00
CA ASN A 88 3.43 3.52 -6.36
C ASN A 88 2.10 3.63 -5.60
N ALA A 89 1.93 4.70 -4.84
CA ALA A 89 0.70 4.96 -4.10
C ALA A 89 -0.50 5.11 -5.05
N LYS A 90 -0.35 5.89 -6.12
CA LYS A 90 -1.36 6.03 -7.16
C LYS A 90 -1.74 4.69 -7.77
N SER A 91 -0.75 3.87 -8.13
CA SER A 91 -0.97 2.53 -8.72
C SER A 91 -1.73 1.60 -7.76
N ALA A 92 -1.42 1.66 -6.46
CA ALA A 92 -2.12 0.88 -5.45
C ALA A 92 -3.59 1.32 -5.32
N ILE A 93 -3.86 2.63 -5.31
CA ILE A 93 -5.21 3.20 -5.27
C ILE A 93 -5.98 2.84 -6.53
N ASP A 94 -5.40 3.05 -7.72
CA ASP A 94 -6.03 2.70 -8.97
C ASP A 94 -6.44 1.21 -8.98
N LYS A 95 -5.55 0.32 -8.52
CA LYS A 95 -5.83 -1.11 -8.47
C LYS A 95 -7.03 -1.47 -7.61
N ILE A 96 -7.16 -0.93 -6.41
CA ILE A 96 -8.29 -1.27 -5.52
C ILE A 96 -9.61 -0.63 -5.99
N VAL A 97 -9.52 0.51 -6.65
CA VAL A 97 -10.67 1.18 -7.30
C VAL A 97 -11.15 0.38 -8.51
N ASP A 98 -10.23 -0.08 -9.38
CA ASP A 98 -10.54 -0.90 -10.55
C ASP A 98 -11.16 -2.26 -10.17
N MET A 99 -10.79 -2.79 -9.01
CA MET A 99 -11.42 -3.99 -8.45
C MET A 99 -12.87 -3.77 -7.97
N GLY A 100 -13.37 -2.54 -7.98
CA GLY A 100 -14.70 -2.19 -7.50
C GLY A 100 -14.84 -2.15 -5.97
N VAL A 101 -13.75 -2.34 -5.22
CA VAL A 101 -13.76 -2.45 -3.76
C VAL A 101 -13.53 -1.10 -3.08
N GLY A 102 -12.54 -0.35 -3.53
CA GLY A 102 -12.13 0.90 -2.89
C GLY A 102 -12.85 2.13 -3.42
N ASP A 103 -13.13 3.07 -2.53
CA ASP A 103 -13.58 4.42 -2.85
C ASP A 103 -12.36 5.33 -2.97
N ARG A 104 -12.20 5.95 -4.13
CA ARG A 104 -11.07 6.83 -4.44
C ARG A 104 -11.02 8.08 -3.56
N ASP A 105 -12.17 8.57 -3.15
CA ASP A 105 -12.29 9.82 -2.37
C ASP A 105 -12.16 9.58 -0.85
N ARG A 106 -11.95 8.33 -0.44
CA ARG A 106 -11.83 7.93 0.96
C ARG A 106 -10.64 6.99 1.16
N VAL A 107 -9.44 7.48 0.89
CA VAL A 107 -8.20 6.70 1.03
C VAL A 107 -7.34 7.28 2.14
N GLY A 108 -6.93 6.43 3.06
CA GLY A 108 -5.95 6.75 4.09
C GLY A 108 -4.68 5.92 3.91
N VAL A 109 -3.57 6.45 4.37
CA VAL A 109 -2.26 5.80 4.31
C VAL A 109 -1.59 5.77 5.68
N GLY A 110 -0.84 4.72 5.96
CA GLY A 110 -0.04 4.59 7.15
C GLY A 110 1.11 3.62 6.99
N GLY A 111 2.01 3.62 7.97
CA GLY A 111 3.15 2.72 8.01
C GLY A 111 3.93 2.89 9.30
N HIS A 112 4.80 1.94 9.59
CA HIS A 112 5.69 1.96 10.75
C HIS A 112 7.11 2.30 10.35
N SER A 113 7.86 3.02 11.19
CA SER A 113 9.27 3.35 10.96
C SER A 113 9.47 4.09 9.62
N TYR A 114 10.21 3.51 8.67
CA TYR A 114 10.38 4.07 7.32
C TYR A 114 9.03 4.20 6.57
N GLY A 115 8.04 3.38 6.92
CA GLY A 115 6.65 3.55 6.46
C GLY A 115 5.97 4.81 7.02
N ALA A 116 6.32 5.28 8.21
CA ALA A 116 5.84 6.55 8.74
C ALA A 116 6.46 7.75 7.99
N PHE A 117 7.76 7.66 7.69
CA PHE A 117 8.43 8.64 6.82
C PHE A 117 7.80 8.70 5.42
N MET A 118 7.52 7.54 4.83
CA MET A 118 6.75 7.42 3.59
C MET A 118 5.40 8.15 3.69
N THR A 119 4.64 7.87 4.76
CA THR A 119 3.32 8.47 4.99
C THR A 119 3.40 9.99 5.01
N ALA A 120 4.35 10.56 5.74
CA ALA A 120 4.55 12.01 5.80
C ALA A 120 4.88 12.60 4.41
N ASN A 121 5.74 11.93 3.64
CA ASN A 121 6.07 12.36 2.29
C ASN A 121 4.87 12.30 1.33
N LEU A 122 4.08 11.24 1.38
CA LEU A 122 2.88 11.11 0.54
C LEU A 122 1.85 12.20 0.83
N LEU A 123 1.60 12.49 2.10
CA LEU A 123 0.67 13.55 2.52
C LEU A 123 1.17 14.95 2.18
N ALA A 124 2.49 15.17 2.17
CA ALA A 124 3.08 16.47 1.87
C ALA A 124 3.25 16.74 0.36
N HIS A 125 3.31 15.71 -0.48
CA HIS A 125 3.70 15.81 -1.88
C HIS A 125 2.69 15.20 -2.86
N SER A 126 1.47 14.86 -2.41
CA SER A 126 0.40 14.38 -3.28
C SER A 126 -0.98 14.73 -2.72
N ASP A 127 -1.98 14.73 -3.60
CA ASP A 127 -3.41 14.91 -3.29
C ASP A 127 -4.17 13.57 -3.36
N LEU A 128 -3.48 12.47 -3.04
CA LEU A 128 -4.03 11.12 -3.18
C LEU A 128 -4.85 10.64 -1.97
N PHE A 129 -4.74 11.34 -0.81
CA PHE A 129 -5.24 10.90 0.49
C PHE A 129 -6.07 11.96 1.21
#